data_3a3d147603b02e6a4812767f5c1f7750
#
_entry.id   3a3d147603b02e6a4812767f5c1f7750
#
_cell.length_a   1.000
_cell.length_b   1.000
_cell.length_c   1.000
_cell.angle_alpha   90.00
_cell.angle_beta   90.00
_cell.angle_gamma   90.00
#
_symmetry.space_group_name_H-M   'P 1'
#
loop_
_entity.id
_entity.type
_entity.pdbx_description
1 polymer ?
#
loop_
_entity_poly.entity_id
_entity_poly.type
_entity_poly.pdbx_seq_one_letter_code
_entity_poly.pdbx_strand_id
1 'polypeptide(L)'
;NYEILFLQGGASLQFSMVPLNLMSPKNKADYISTGSWSKKAIKEAKRVGTVNVAATTEEGEGENKFFKRIPKQGELKLDPDAAYVHFTSNNTIYGTQWMSEPEVGNVPLVCDASSDILHKPIDVSKYALIYAGAQKNIGPSGVVLVIIRKDMLERSLDSLHTMLNYKIQVENNSMYNTPNTF
;
A
#
# COMPACT_ATOMS: atom_id res chain seq x y z
N ASN A 1 8.33 11.06 -13.64
CA ASN A 1 8.99 10.49 -12.46
C ASN A 1 8.26 9.27 -11.86
N TYR A 2 7.15 8.80 -12.49
CA TYR A 2 6.36 7.65 -12.08
C TYR A 2 6.16 6.66 -13.22
N GLU A 3 5.96 5.40 -12.88
CA GLU A 3 5.44 4.35 -13.75
C GLU A 3 4.03 3.98 -13.31
N ILE A 4 3.21 3.59 -14.29
CA ILE A 4 1.82 3.16 -14.06
C ILE A 4 1.71 1.72 -14.55
N LEU A 5 1.25 0.84 -13.65
CA LEU A 5 1.10 -0.58 -13.92
C LEU A 5 -0.37 -1.01 -13.76
N PHE A 6 -0.79 -1.94 -14.59
CA PHE A 6 -2.09 -2.60 -14.53
C PHE A 6 -1.85 -4.10 -14.32
N LEU A 7 -1.99 -4.56 -13.07
CA LEU A 7 -1.57 -5.89 -12.64
C LEU A 7 -2.75 -6.77 -12.25
N GLN A 8 -2.51 -8.07 -12.16
CA GLN A 8 -3.44 -9.06 -11.65
C GLN A 8 -3.39 -9.15 -10.12
N GLY A 9 -4.29 -9.93 -9.51
CA GLY A 9 -4.26 -10.30 -8.09
C GLY A 9 -4.91 -9.31 -7.13
N GLY A 10 -5.39 -8.17 -7.63
CA GLY A 10 -6.05 -7.15 -6.83
C GLY A 10 -5.17 -6.56 -5.72
N ALA A 11 -5.77 -5.76 -4.84
CA ALA A 11 -5.07 -5.19 -3.69
C ALA A 11 -4.49 -6.26 -2.75
N SER A 12 -5.09 -7.45 -2.70
CA SER A 12 -4.59 -8.54 -1.84
C SER A 12 -3.20 -9.01 -2.24
N LEU A 13 -2.89 -9.06 -3.54
CA LEU A 13 -1.54 -9.38 -3.98
C LEU A 13 -0.57 -8.23 -3.69
N GLN A 14 -1.04 -6.99 -3.72
CA GLN A 14 -0.20 -5.83 -3.38
C GLN A 14 0.21 -5.80 -1.91
N PHE A 15 -0.57 -6.37 -1.00
CA PHE A 15 -0.16 -6.55 0.41
C PHE A 15 1.14 -7.36 0.53
N SER A 16 1.40 -8.28 -0.39
CA SER A 16 2.66 -9.05 -0.47
C SER A 16 3.69 -8.36 -1.37
N MET A 17 3.30 -7.86 -2.55
CA MET A 17 4.24 -7.26 -3.51
C MET A 17 4.92 -6.00 -2.95
N VAL A 18 4.20 -5.15 -2.24
CA VAL A 18 4.78 -3.93 -1.65
C VAL A 18 5.96 -4.25 -0.73
N PRO A 19 5.83 -5.09 0.32
CA PRO A 19 6.97 -5.38 1.17
C PRO A 19 8.07 -6.17 0.45
N LEU A 20 7.76 -7.09 -0.46
CA LEU A 20 8.75 -7.83 -1.24
C LEU A 20 9.65 -6.90 -2.08
N ASN A 21 9.07 -5.86 -2.68
CA ASN A 21 9.81 -4.96 -3.57
C ASN A 21 10.43 -3.76 -2.84
N LEU A 22 9.82 -3.25 -1.76
CA LEU A 22 10.20 -1.96 -1.19
C LEU A 22 10.89 -2.05 0.17
N MET A 23 10.79 -3.16 0.89
CA MET A 23 11.32 -3.25 2.26
C MET A 23 12.84 -3.37 2.28
N SER A 24 13.46 -3.97 1.26
CA SER A 24 14.91 -4.03 1.09
C SER A 24 15.50 -2.63 0.80
N PRO A 25 16.75 -2.34 1.23
CA PRO A 25 17.62 -3.15 2.09
C PRO A 25 17.37 -2.97 3.59
N LYS A 26 16.50 -2.05 4.00
CA LYS A 26 16.29 -1.69 5.41
C LYS A 26 15.60 -2.79 6.24
N ASN A 27 14.87 -3.67 5.57
CA ASN A 27 14.15 -4.82 6.14
C ASN A 27 13.16 -4.46 7.26
N LYS A 28 12.71 -3.20 7.32
CA LYS A 28 11.70 -2.71 8.27
C LYS A 28 10.81 -1.65 7.63
N ALA A 29 9.54 -1.62 8.01
CA ALA A 29 8.57 -0.65 7.51
C ALA A 29 7.54 -0.28 8.58
N ASP A 30 6.99 0.93 8.45
CA ASP A 30 5.93 1.43 9.30
C ASP A 30 4.56 1.20 8.66
N TYR A 31 3.60 0.82 9.48
CA TYR A 31 2.21 0.64 9.07
C TYR A 31 1.27 1.36 10.02
N ILE A 32 0.24 2.02 9.46
CA ILE A 32 -0.82 2.65 10.25
C ILE A 32 -2.08 1.78 10.16
N SER A 33 -2.53 1.26 11.31
CA SER A 33 -3.65 0.33 11.40
C SER A 33 -4.95 1.08 11.71
N THR A 34 -5.82 1.22 10.72
CA THR A 34 -7.10 1.93 10.82
C THR A 34 -8.30 1.09 10.39
N GLY A 35 -8.12 -0.22 10.21
CA GLY A 35 -9.20 -1.11 9.81
C GLY A 35 -8.74 -2.49 9.37
N SER A 36 -9.68 -3.29 8.86
CA SER A 36 -9.40 -4.68 8.45
C SER A 36 -8.41 -4.78 7.30
N TRP A 37 -8.44 -3.84 6.34
CA TRP A 37 -7.54 -3.89 5.19
C TRP A 37 -6.10 -3.58 5.60
N SER A 38 -5.88 -2.57 6.42
CA SER A 38 -4.55 -2.28 6.97
C SER A 38 -4.00 -3.45 7.82
N LYS A 39 -4.86 -4.14 8.60
CA LYS A 39 -4.44 -5.36 9.34
C LYS A 39 -3.99 -6.49 8.41
N LYS A 40 -4.68 -6.69 7.27
CA LYS A 40 -4.27 -7.68 6.26
C LYS A 40 -2.93 -7.32 5.64
N ALA A 41 -2.71 -6.06 5.27
CA ALA A 41 -1.43 -5.60 4.75
C ALA A 41 -0.29 -5.80 5.77
N ILE A 42 -0.51 -5.46 7.05
CA ILE A 42 0.44 -5.70 8.14
C ILE A 42 0.80 -7.19 8.26
N LYS A 43 -0.20 -8.07 8.17
CA LYS A 43 0.02 -9.52 8.26
C LYS A 43 0.96 -10.04 7.18
N GLU A 44 0.78 -9.60 5.94
CA GLU A 44 1.64 -10.01 4.83
C GLU A 44 3.04 -9.38 4.92
N ALA A 45 3.13 -8.11 5.31
CA ALA A 45 4.42 -7.45 5.49
C ALA A 45 5.30 -8.10 6.58
N LYS A 46 4.69 -8.58 7.67
CA LYS A 46 5.39 -9.34 8.73
C LYS A 46 6.00 -10.66 8.27
N ARG A 47 5.61 -11.18 7.12
CA ARG A 47 6.23 -12.39 6.52
C ARG A 47 7.53 -12.06 5.78
N VAL A 48 7.71 -10.78 5.43
CA VAL A 48 8.86 -10.31 4.64
C VAL A 48 9.92 -9.70 5.54
N GLY A 49 9.52 -8.93 6.55
CA GLY A 49 10.48 -8.27 7.45
C GLY A 49 9.82 -7.70 8.71
N THR A 50 10.53 -6.80 9.36
CA THR A 50 10.07 -6.17 10.61
C THR A 50 9.01 -5.11 10.32
N VAL A 51 7.89 -5.17 11.02
CA VAL A 51 6.82 -4.18 10.92
C VAL A 51 6.62 -3.47 12.25
N ASN A 52 6.83 -2.15 12.25
CA ASN A 52 6.38 -1.27 13.31
C ASN A 52 4.94 -0.82 13.01
N VAL A 53 4.03 -1.04 13.95
CA VAL A 53 2.68 -0.47 13.87
C VAL A 53 2.75 0.92 14.46
N ALA A 54 2.99 1.93 13.60
CA ALA A 54 3.23 3.31 14.00
C ALA A 54 2.03 3.94 14.73
N ALA A 55 0.82 3.50 14.41
CA ALA A 55 -0.39 3.79 15.18
C ALA A 55 -1.46 2.73 14.93
N THR A 56 -2.32 2.54 15.91
CA THR A 56 -3.57 1.79 15.75
C THR A 56 -4.71 2.53 16.41
N THR A 57 -5.88 2.49 15.78
CA THR A 57 -7.13 3.01 16.35
C THR A 57 -8.11 1.87 16.62
N GLU A 58 -7.59 0.63 16.76
CA GLU A 58 -8.38 -0.52 17.16
C GLU A 58 -8.82 -0.37 18.63
N GLU A 59 -10.11 -0.50 18.87
CA GLU A 59 -10.72 -0.50 20.18
C GLU A 59 -11.46 -1.83 20.42
N GLY A 60 -11.81 -2.13 21.70
CA GLY A 60 -12.51 -3.34 22.08
C GLY A 60 -11.58 -4.54 22.33
N GLU A 61 -12.19 -5.67 22.76
CA GLU A 61 -11.48 -6.88 23.12
C GLU A 61 -12.05 -8.12 22.39
N GLY A 62 -11.22 -9.14 22.21
CA GLY A 62 -11.62 -10.41 21.60
C GLY A 62 -12.22 -10.23 20.21
N GLU A 63 -13.43 -10.73 20.01
CA GLU A 63 -14.17 -10.63 18.75
C GLU A 63 -14.89 -9.29 18.55
N ASN A 64 -15.02 -8.48 19.60
CA ASN A 64 -15.68 -7.18 19.58
C ASN A 64 -14.73 -6.02 19.23
N LYS A 65 -13.66 -6.31 18.49
CA LYS A 65 -12.71 -5.30 18.03
C LYS A 65 -13.27 -4.51 16.87
N PHE A 66 -13.12 -3.19 16.93
CA PHE A 66 -13.61 -2.26 15.91
C PHE A 66 -12.70 -1.04 15.77
N PHE A 67 -12.96 -0.24 14.73
CA PHE A 67 -12.27 1.03 14.46
C PHE A 67 -13.32 2.13 14.26
N LYS A 68 -13.13 3.29 14.88
CA LYS A 68 -14.07 4.43 14.77
C LYS A 68 -13.47 5.68 14.14
N ARG A 69 -12.15 5.76 14.08
CA ARG A 69 -11.45 6.97 13.65
C ARG A 69 -10.10 6.65 12.98
N ILE A 70 -9.51 7.65 12.39
CA ILE A 70 -8.08 7.66 12.03
C ILE A 70 -7.27 8.25 13.19
N PRO A 71 -5.97 7.93 13.33
CA PRO A 71 -5.12 8.55 14.33
C PRO A 71 -4.85 10.02 13.99
N LYS A 72 -4.65 10.84 15.02
CA LYS A 72 -4.12 12.19 14.86
C LYS A 72 -2.63 12.12 14.52
N GLN A 73 -2.09 13.15 13.87
CA GLN A 73 -0.67 13.20 13.48
C GLN A 73 0.27 12.95 14.67
N GLY A 74 0.01 13.55 15.83
CA GLY A 74 0.82 13.38 17.05
C GLY A 74 0.74 11.99 17.69
N GLU A 75 -0.16 11.11 17.24
CA GLU A 75 -0.25 9.72 17.70
C GLU A 75 0.64 8.78 16.87
N LEU A 76 1.20 9.25 15.75
CA LEU A 76 2.04 8.44 14.87
C LEU A 76 3.46 8.29 15.46
N LYS A 77 3.85 7.07 15.81
CA LYS A 77 5.19 6.70 16.27
C LYS A 77 5.99 6.16 15.10
N LEU A 78 6.39 7.06 14.20
CA LEU A 78 7.12 6.72 12.99
C LEU A 78 8.60 6.46 13.27
N ASP A 79 9.16 5.47 12.58
CA ASP A 79 10.60 5.21 12.55
C ASP A 79 11.22 5.97 11.36
N PRO A 80 12.10 6.96 11.59
CA PRO A 80 12.72 7.72 10.52
C PRO A 80 13.59 6.87 9.59
N ASP A 81 13.99 5.69 10.04
CA ASP A 81 14.75 4.73 9.25
C ASP A 81 13.89 3.65 8.58
N ALA A 82 12.57 3.71 8.65
CA ALA A 82 11.70 2.79 7.95
C ALA A 82 11.93 2.85 6.43
N ALA A 83 11.77 1.73 5.75
CA ALA A 83 11.85 1.67 4.29
C ALA A 83 10.71 2.46 3.64
N TYR A 84 9.54 2.42 4.26
CA TYR A 84 8.34 3.17 3.87
C TYR A 84 7.34 3.22 5.03
N VAL A 85 6.37 4.13 4.93
CA VAL A 85 5.17 4.16 5.77
C VAL A 85 3.98 3.75 4.91
N HIS A 86 3.22 2.75 5.35
CA HIS A 86 2.02 2.28 4.68
C HIS A 86 0.76 2.71 5.41
N PHE A 87 -0.23 3.21 4.68
CA PHE A 87 -1.57 3.47 5.19
C PHE A 87 -2.64 3.06 4.17
N THR A 88 -3.85 2.84 4.65
CA THR A 88 -5.04 2.61 3.82
C THR A 88 -5.89 3.88 3.87
N SER A 89 -6.09 4.54 2.73
CA SER A 89 -6.78 5.83 2.66
C SER A 89 -8.22 5.75 3.14
N ASN A 90 -8.92 4.63 2.86
CA ASN A 90 -10.27 4.37 3.32
C ASN A 90 -10.49 2.88 3.63
N ASN A 91 -10.68 2.55 4.90
CA ASN A 91 -11.08 1.21 5.33
C ASN A 91 -12.60 1.09 5.30
N THR A 92 -13.15 0.63 4.20
CA THR A 92 -14.59 0.59 3.89
C THR A 92 -15.47 -0.15 4.91
N ILE A 93 -14.95 -1.19 5.56
CA ILE A 93 -15.71 -1.99 6.54
C ILE A 93 -16.11 -1.15 7.76
N TYR A 94 -15.23 -0.25 8.20
CA TYR A 94 -15.46 0.59 9.38
C TYR A 94 -15.74 2.05 9.02
N GLY A 95 -15.63 2.43 7.75
CA GLY A 95 -15.79 3.81 7.29
C GLY A 95 -14.71 4.77 7.80
N THR A 96 -13.52 4.26 8.12
CA THR A 96 -12.40 5.11 8.55
C THR A 96 -11.64 5.63 7.34
N GLN A 97 -11.83 6.89 7.01
CA GLN A 97 -11.23 7.56 5.85
C GLN A 97 -10.31 8.70 6.28
N TRP A 98 -9.14 8.78 5.62
CA TRP A 98 -8.21 9.89 5.75
C TRP A 98 -8.66 11.06 4.87
N MET A 99 -8.82 12.23 5.47
CA MET A 99 -9.17 13.46 4.74
C MET A 99 -7.94 14.11 4.10
N SER A 100 -6.78 13.88 4.70
CA SER A 100 -5.44 14.30 4.20
C SER A 100 -4.43 13.18 4.48
N GLU A 101 -3.34 13.18 3.73
CA GLU A 101 -2.25 12.23 3.93
C GLU A 101 -1.58 12.41 5.30
N PRO A 102 -1.07 11.33 5.92
CA PRO A 102 -0.21 11.46 7.10
C PRO A 102 1.11 12.14 6.75
N GLU A 103 1.62 12.99 7.62
CA GLU A 103 2.95 13.58 7.50
C GLU A 103 3.99 12.55 7.97
N VAL A 104 4.86 12.12 7.06
CA VAL A 104 5.82 11.04 7.29
C VAL A 104 7.28 11.48 7.13
N GLY A 105 7.51 12.79 7.02
CA GLY A 105 8.85 13.35 6.80
C GLY A 105 9.45 12.88 5.47
N ASN A 106 10.70 12.41 5.53
CA ASN A 106 11.43 11.93 4.34
C ASN A 106 11.21 10.44 4.05
N VAL A 107 10.44 9.72 4.86
CA VAL A 107 10.17 8.31 4.64
C VAL A 107 9.17 8.15 3.50
N PRO A 108 9.42 7.26 2.51
CA PRO A 108 8.51 7.04 1.39
C PRO A 108 7.10 6.65 1.86
N LEU A 109 6.06 7.31 1.31
CA LEU A 109 4.67 7.05 1.65
C LEU A 109 4.04 6.07 0.65
N VAL A 110 3.42 5.01 1.17
CA VAL A 110 2.71 3.98 0.39
C VAL A 110 1.24 3.98 0.78
N CYS A 111 0.35 3.99 -0.21
CA CYS A 111 -1.09 4.09 -0.01
C CYS A 111 -1.85 2.94 -0.66
N ASP A 112 -2.70 2.27 0.12
CA ASP A 112 -3.83 1.51 -0.41
C ASP A 112 -5.02 2.46 -0.60
N ALA A 113 -5.30 2.82 -1.85
CA ALA A 113 -6.41 3.68 -2.23
C ALA A 113 -7.55 2.92 -2.93
N SER A 114 -7.65 1.60 -2.73
CA SER A 114 -8.56 0.73 -3.47
C SER A 114 -10.02 1.17 -3.41
N SER A 115 -10.46 1.78 -2.32
CA SER A 115 -11.87 2.12 -2.16
C SER A 115 -12.22 3.55 -2.51
N ASP A 116 -11.26 4.44 -2.61
CA ASP A 116 -11.50 5.87 -2.78
C ASP A 116 -10.61 6.56 -3.83
N ILE A 117 -9.80 5.81 -4.57
CA ILE A 117 -9.07 6.35 -5.73
C ILE A 117 -10.05 7.05 -6.69
N LEU A 118 -9.65 8.18 -7.28
CA LEU A 118 -10.45 8.98 -8.22
C LEU A 118 -11.67 9.71 -7.61
N HIS A 119 -11.91 9.65 -6.29
CA HIS A 119 -13.01 10.41 -5.70
C HIS A 119 -12.70 11.91 -5.56
N LYS A 120 -11.41 12.25 -5.53
CA LYS A 120 -10.90 13.63 -5.51
C LYS A 120 -9.53 13.69 -6.22
N PRO A 121 -9.06 14.87 -6.61
CA PRO A 121 -7.68 15.05 -7.09
C PRO A 121 -6.67 14.62 -6.03
N ILE A 122 -5.60 13.94 -6.47
CA ILE A 122 -4.50 13.47 -5.61
C ILE A 122 -3.21 14.11 -6.11
N ASP A 123 -2.43 14.70 -5.20
CA ASP A 123 -1.06 15.08 -5.50
C ASP A 123 -0.15 13.85 -5.41
N VAL A 124 0.07 13.20 -6.55
CA VAL A 124 0.86 11.96 -6.65
C VAL A 124 2.30 12.17 -6.16
N SER A 125 2.82 13.41 -6.20
CA SER A 125 4.20 13.70 -5.79
C SER A 125 4.49 13.40 -4.32
N LYS A 126 3.46 13.35 -3.48
CA LYS A 126 3.55 12.99 -2.05
C LYS A 126 3.80 11.51 -1.79
N TYR A 127 3.60 10.67 -2.80
CA TYR A 127 3.63 9.23 -2.62
C TYR A 127 4.84 8.58 -3.30
N ALA A 128 5.34 7.53 -2.69
CA ALA A 128 6.30 6.63 -3.33
C ALA A 128 5.59 5.54 -4.13
N LEU A 129 4.42 5.10 -3.64
CA LEU A 129 3.57 4.15 -4.33
C LEU A 129 2.11 4.33 -3.90
N ILE A 130 1.21 4.28 -4.88
CA ILE A 130 -0.24 4.15 -4.68
C ILE A 130 -0.68 2.86 -5.38
N TYR A 131 -1.48 2.05 -4.73
CA TYR A 131 -2.16 0.95 -5.40
C TYR A 131 -3.66 0.98 -5.14
N ALA A 132 -4.44 0.47 -6.10
CA ALA A 132 -5.89 0.46 -6.01
C ALA A 132 -6.49 -0.71 -6.81
N GLY A 133 -7.20 -1.60 -6.13
CA GLY A 133 -8.03 -2.61 -6.79
C GLY A 133 -9.20 -1.94 -7.52
N ALA A 134 -9.42 -2.29 -8.80
CA ALA A 134 -10.39 -1.60 -9.64
C ALA A 134 -11.86 -1.80 -9.22
N GLN A 135 -12.17 -2.92 -8.57
CA GLN A 135 -13.54 -3.39 -8.31
C GLN A 135 -14.41 -2.47 -7.41
N LYS A 136 -13.87 -1.40 -6.89
CA LYS A 136 -14.62 -0.44 -6.08
C LYS A 136 -14.93 0.83 -6.87
N ASN A 137 -14.00 1.75 -6.99
CA ASN A 137 -14.26 3.08 -7.57
C ASN A 137 -13.74 3.28 -8.99
N ILE A 138 -12.99 2.32 -9.55
CA ILE A 138 -12.50 2.41 -10.94
C ILE A 138 -13.48 1.74 -11.91
N GLY A 139 -13.85 0.47 -11.65
CA GLY A 139 -14.68 -0.30 -12.57
C GLY A 139 -14.77 -1.79 -12.23
N PRO A 140 -14.78 -2.69 -13.22
CA PRO A 140 -14.88 -4.13 -13.01
C PRO A 140 -13.71 -4.69 -12.21
N SER A 141 -13.92 -5.85 -11.57
CA SER A 141 -12.84 -6.58 -10.92
C SER A 141 -11.85 -7.17 -11.94
N GLY A 142 -10.62 -7.45 -11.50
CA GLY A 142 -9.60 -8.12 -12.30
C GLY A 142 -8.29 -7.34 -12.43
N VAL A 143 -8.34 -6.03 -12.34
CA VAL A 143 -7.16 -5.15 -12.41
C VAL A 143 -6.85 -4.54 -11.07
N VAL A 144 -5.57 -4.40 -10.76
CA VAL A 144 -5.07 -3.47 -9.75
C VAL A 144 -4.19 -2.42 -10.44
N LEU A 145 -4.53 -1.15 -10.24
CA LEU A 145 -3.70 -0.02 -10.63
C LEU A 145 -2.57 0.14 -9.61
N VAL A 146 -1.34 0.30 -10.10
CA VAL A 146 -0.18 0.66 -9.27
C VAL A 146 0.50 1.87 -9.91
N ILE A 147 0.67 2.94 -9.14
CA ILE A 147 1.44 4.13 -9.50
C ILE A 147 2.67 4.13 -8.61
N ILE A 148 3.84 3.93 -9.19
CA ILE A 148 5.10 3.78 -8.45
C ILE A 148 6.13 4.81 -8.91
N ARG A 149 6.79 5.47 -7.96
CA ARG A 149 7.89 6.39 -8.25
C ARG A 149 9.11 5.61 -8.73
N LYS A 150 9.78 6.09 -9.78
CA LYS A 150 10.85 5.35 -10.48
C LYS A 150 12.01 4.92 -9.58
N ASP A 151 12.40 5.76 -8.62
CA ASP A 151 13.46 5.43 -7.67
C ASP A 151 13.12 4.24 -6.75
N MET A 152 11.84 3.94 -6.57
CA MET A 152 11.41 2.76 -5.79
C MET A 152 11.66 1.44 -6.50
N LEU A 153 11.74 1.44 -7.84
CA LEU A 153 11.99 0.23 -8.63
C LEU A 153 13.36 -0.37 -8.36
N GLU A 154 14.35 0.46 -8.02
CA GLU A 154 15.71 0.00 -7.70
C GLU A 154 15.81 -0.82 -6.40
N ARG A 155 14.74 -0.84 -5.62
CA ARG A 155 14.63 -1.65 -4.39
C ARG A 155 14.16 -3.08 -4.66
N SER A 156 13.58 -3.34 -5.83
CA SER A 156 13.13 -4.67 -6.23
C SER A 156 14.35 -5.59 -6.40
N LEU A 157 14.39 -6.66 -5.61
CA LEU A 157 15.50 -7.63 -5.67
C LEU A 157 15.40 -8.49 -6.93
N ASP A 158 16.51 -8.75 -7.59
CA ASP A 158 16.57 -9.63 -8.78
C ASP A 158 16.16 -11.08 -8.45
N SER A 159 16.22 -11.48 -7.18
CA SER A 159 15.79 -12.79 -6.70
C SER A 159 14.29 -12.97 -6.57
N LEU A 160 13.50 -11.90 -6.74
CA LEU A 160 12.04 -12.01 -6.70
C LEU A 160 11.52 -12.78 -7.90
N HIS A 161 10.49 -13.60 -7.67
CA HIS A 161 9.78 -14.24 -8.78
C HIS A 161 9.24 -13.19 -9.75
N THR A 162 9.39 -13.46 -11.04
CA THR A 162 9.11 -12.55 -12.15
C THR A 162 7.76 -11.83 -12.04
N MET A 163 6.69 -12.58 -11.75
CA MET A 163 5.34 -12.01 -11.62
C MET A 163 5.18 -11.06 -10.43
N LEU A 164 6.05 -11.14 -9.42
CA LEU A 164 5.98 -10.35 -8.20
C LEU A 164 6.96 -9.16 -8.20
N ASN A 165 7.75 -9.00 -9.25
CA ASN A 165 8.78 -7.98 -9.36
C ASN A 165 8.26 -6.76 -10.14
N TYR A 166 8.13 -5.59 -9.48
CA TYR A 166 7.65 -4.36 -10.14
C TYR A 166 8.54 -3.91 -11.29
N LYS A 167 9.87 -4.07 -11.18
CA LYS A 167 10.80 -3.68 -12.24
C LYS A 167 10.53 -4.46 -13.52
N ILE A 168 10.37 -5.77 -13.42
CA ILE A 168 10.05 -6.63 -14.57
C ILE A 168 8.68 -6.27 -15.16
N GLN A 169 7.69 -5.97 -14.32
CA GLN A 169 6.38 -5.55 -14.81
C GLN A 169 6.45 -4.21 -15.56
N VAL A 170 7.28 -3.26 -15.12
CA VAL A 170 7.54 -2.00 -15.83
C VAL A 170 8.23 -2.25 -17.17
N GLU A 171 9.30 -3.04 -17.22
CA GLU A 171 10.03 -3.38 -18.43
C GLU A 171 9.15 -4.03 -19.50
N ASN A 172 8.08 -4.69 -19.09
CA ASN A 172 7.11 -5.34 -19.96
C ASN A 172 5.80 -4.57 -20.12
N ASN A 173 5.71 -3.31 -19.68
CA ASN A 173 4.51 -2.47 -19.77
C ASN A 173 3.24 -3.16 -19.23
N SER A 174 3.36 -3.87 -18.11
CA SER A 174 2.30 -4.70 -17.48
C SER A 174 1.83 -5.90 -18.33
N MET A 175 2.53 -6.23 -19.41
CA MET A 175 2.14 -7.28 -20.36
C MET A 175 3.02 -8.53 -20.29
N TYR A 176 3.73 -8.72 -19.18
CA TYR A 176 4.51 -9.94 -18.98
C TYR A 176 3.65 -11.20 -19.03
N ASN A 177 2.43 -11.11 -18.60
CA ASN A 177 1.42 -12.15 -18.70
C ASN A 177 0.19 -11.63 -19.46
N THR A 178 -0.76 -12.49 -19.79
CA THR A 178 -2.01 -12.10 -20.45
C THR A 178 -2.65 -10.90 -19.75
N PRO A 179 -2.92 -9.79 -20.43
CA PRO A 179 -3.50 -8.62 -19.82
C PRO A 179 -4.87 -8.91 -19.20
N ASN A 180 -5.23 -8.15 -18.18
CA ASN A 180 -6.60 -8.14 -17.69
C ASN A 180 -7.51 -7.55 -18.76
N THR A 181 -8.67 -8.15 -18.96
CA THR A 181 -9.71 -7.68 -19.88
C THR A 181 -10.92 -7.20 -19.11
N PHE A 182 -11.62 -6.22 -19.67
CA PHE A 182 -12.87 -5.68 -19.14
C PHE A 182 -14.03 -6.06 -20.06
#